data_9fb4826848b4f3aa6b2282ac55d0dcee
#
_entry.id   9fb4826848b4f3aa6b2282ac55d0dcee
#
_cell.length_a   1.000
_cell.length_b   1.000
_cell.length_c   1.000
_cell.angle_alpha   90.00
_cell.angle_beta   90.00
_cell.angle_gamma   90.00
#
_symmetry.space_group_name_H-M   'P 1'
#
loop_
_entity.id
_entity.type
_entity.pdbx_description
1 polymer ?
#
loop_
_entity_poly.entity_id
_entity_poly.type
_entity_poly.pdbx_seq_one_letter_code
_entity_poly.pdbx_strand_id
1 'polypeptide(L)'
;MIVFLGAVQGFGYEVAPVRPLTDRVLVVEVRDGRVVRETLGHGDNGKIDEKALDVSKAERAGAYQVRDVGTKRDVKVLSVRRKSKGTQFVRVAEWELGHVKTHWFYVTLAEPMERGKRYTFKADFMETKLVSFDEASVRSEVVQVNQLGFRGDIKPKYAYMSHWMGSGGGLDLSDYAQKRFHVVNAETKKVVYSGKPKLRLEKGGREDAYDSNYRLSDRWELD
;
A
#
# COMPACT_ATOMS: atom_id res chain seq x y z
N MET A 1 3.50 16.91 -3.51
CA MET A 1 3.95 16.67 -4.90
C MET A 1 4.93 15.52 -4.86
N ILE A 2 4.51 14.32 -5.25
CA ILE A 2 5.40 13.14 -5.28
C ILE A 2 5.97 13.12 -6.69
N VAL A 3 7.25 13.44 -6.81
CA VAL A 3 7.98 13.34 -8.08
C VAL A 3 8.40 11.88 -8.25
N PHE A 4 7.77 11.18 -9.18
CA PHE A 4 8.25 9.88 -9.65
C PHE A 4 9.39 10.14 -10.65
N LEU A 5 10.63 10.02 -10.20
CA LEU A 5 11.82 9.94 -11.05
C LEU A 5 12.35 8.52 -11.01
N GLY A 6 12.17 7.80 -12.08
CA GLY A 6 12.74 6.47 -12.27
C GLY A 6 12.18 5.77 -13.49
N ALA A 7 12.65 6.14 -14.68
CA ALA A 7 12.44 5.32 -15.87
C ALA A 7 13.24 4.03 -15.71
N VAL A 8 12.55 2.92 -15.50
CA VAL A 8 13.18 1.59 -15.46
C VAL A 8 13.29 1.09 -16.90
N GLN A 9 14.51 1.03 -17.41
CA GLN A 9 14.81 0.29 -18.63
C GLN A 9 14.67 -1.21 -18.36
N GLY A 10 13.78 -1.89 -19.05
CA GLY A 10 13.77 -3.36 -19.10
C GLY A 10 12.39 -4.01 -19.04
N PHE A 11 11.53 -3.68 -18.10
CA PHE A 11 10.25 -4.39 -17.93
C PHE A 11 9.04 -3.66 -18.54
N GLY A 12 9.14 -2.35 -18.81
CA GLY A 12 8.07 -1.54 -19.39
C GLY A 12 6.92 -1.22 -18.43
N TYR A 13 6.99 -1.67 -17.18
CA TYR A 13 6.07 -1.30 -16.11
C TYR A 13 6.65 -0.15 -15.30
N GLU A 14 5.78 0.72 -14.82
CA GLU A 14 6.15 1.69 -13.80
C GLU A 14 5.96 1.04 -12.42
N VAL A 15 7.05 0.82 -11.71
CA VAL A 15 7.04 0.20 -10.38
C VAL A 15 7.42 1.24 -9.34
N ALA A 16 6.52 1.51 -8.42
CA ALA A 16 6.78 2.38 -7.27
C ALA A 16 7.77 1.72 -6.29
N PRO A 17 8.39 2.50 -5.40
CA PRO A 17 9.20 1.93 -4.32
C PRO A 17 8.42 0.92 -3.49
N VAL A 18 9.06 -0.21 -3.18
CA VAL A 18 8.50 -1.21 -2.27
C VAL A 18 8.41 -0.62 -0.88
N ARG A 19 7.25 -0.73 -0.25
CA ARG A 19 6.99 -0.12 1.06
C ARG A 19 6.52 -1.17 2.06
N PRO A 20 6.99 -1.12 3.31
CA PRO A 20 6.37 -1.87 4.39
C PRO A 20 4.94 -1.36 4.67
N LEU A 21 3.99 -2.26 4.73
CA LEU A 21 2.65 -2.00 5.22
C LEU A 21 2.59 -2.30 6.73
N THR A 22 3.20 -3.42 7.12
CA THR A 22 3.50 -3.81 8.50
C THR A 22 4.92 -4.39 8.55
N ASP A 23 5.34 -4.89 9.69
CA ASP A 23 6.60 -5.65 9.81
C ASP A 23 6.61 -6.96 9.01
N ARG A 24 5.42 -7.50 8.65
CA ARG A 24 5.25 -8.76 7.90
C ARG A 24 4.68 -8.60 6.50
N VAL A 25 4.21 -7.42 6.13
CA VAL A 25 3.57 -7.22 4.82
C VAL A 25 4.25 -6.08 4.08
N LEU A 26 4.76 -6.40 2.91
CA LEU A 26 5.28 -5.43 1.95
C LEU A 26 4.23 -5.15 0.88
N VAL A 27 4.18 -3.93 0.38
CA VAL A 27 3.35 -3.55 -0.76
C VAL A 27 4.21 -3.10 -1.93
N VAL A 28 3.91 -3.65 -3.09
CA VAL A 28 4.49 -3.27 -4.39
C VAL A 28 3.38 -2.71 -5.25
N GLU A 29 3.55 -1.50 -5.73
CA GLU A 29 2.63 -0.85 -6.65
C GLU A 29 3.20 -0.90 -8.06
N VAL A 30 2.43 -1.46 -9.00
CA VAL A 30 2.79 -1.61 -10.41
C VAL A 30 1.72 -1.01 -11.28
N ARG A 31 2.11 -0.15 -12.20
CA ARG A 31 1.21 0.39 -13.23
C ARG A 31 1.49 -0.31 -14.55
N ASP A 32 0.46 -0.86 -15.18
CA ASP A 32 0.54 -1.68 -16.39
C ASP A 32 0.43 -0.88 -17.69
N GLY A 33 0.74 0.41 -17.64
CA GLY A 33 0.73 1.27 -18.80
C GLY A 33 0.79 2.76 -18.43
N ARG A 34 0.64 3.59 -19.43
CA ARG A 34 0.56 5.04 -19.28
C ARG A 34 -0.45 5.63 -20.28
N VAL A 35 -1.08 6.70 -19.88
CA VAL A 35 -1.88 7.52 -20.78
C VAL A 35 -0.95 8.41 -21.58
N VAL A 36 -1.07 8.38 -22.90
CA VAL A 36 -0.44 9.32 -23.83
C VAL A 36 -1.53 10.22 -24.38
N ARG A 37 -1.55 11.48 -23.92
CA ARG A 37 -2.54 12.47 -24.38
C ARG A 37 -2.12 13.05 -25.72
N GLU A 38 -3.10 13.34 -26.56
CA GLU A 38 -2.88 14.07 -27.79
C GLU A 38 -2.73 15.56 -27.45
N THR A 39 -1.63 16.18 -27.92
CA THR A 39 -1.31 17.58 -27.62
C THR A 39 -2.06 18.59 -28.51
N LEU A 40 -2.75 18.10 -29.53
CA LEU A 40 -3.45 18.94 -30.51
C LEU A 40 -4.95 18.57 -30.50
N GLY A 41 -5.74 19.37 -29.79
CA GLY A 41 -7.20 19.23 -29.81
C GLY A 41 -7.88 19.65 -28.52
N HIS A 42 -9.14 20.04 -28.64
CA HIS A 42 -10.01 20.28 -27.49
C HIS A 42 -10.56 18.93 -27.00
N GLY A 43 -10.11 18.48 -25.85
CA GLY A 43 -10.65 17.29 -25.21
C GLY A 43 -9.59 16.39 -24.56
N ASP A 44 -10.08 15.45 -23.75
CA ASP A 44 -9.25 14.43 -23.06
C ASP A 44 -8.91 13.23 -23.96
N ASN A 45 -8.70 13.46 -25.26
CA ASN A 45 -8.38 12.42 -26.23
C ASN A 45 -6.93 11.94 -26.08
N GLY A 46 -6.72 10.67 -26.36
CA GLY A 46 -5.40 10.08 -26.32
C GLY A 46 -5.43 8.58 -26.51
N LYS A 47 -4.32 7.95 -26.24
CA LYS A 47 -4.18 6.50 -26.32
C LYS A 47 -3.55 5.94 -25.05
N ILE A 48 -3.73 4.66 -24.85
CA ILE A 48 -3.05 3.94 -23.77
C ILE A 48 -1.88 3.19 -24.39
N ASP A 49 -0.70 3.48 -23.88
CA ASP A 49 0.51 2.69 -24.12
C ASP A 49 0.55 1.63 -23.01
N GLU A 50 -0.09 0.48 -23.29
CA GLU A 50 -0.28 -0.60 -22.32
C GLU A 50 0.82 -1.64 -22.48
N LYS A 51 1.32 -2.11 -21.34
CA LYS A 51 2.10 -3.34 -21.24
C LYS A 51 1.49 -4.19 -20.16
N ALA A 52 0.54 -5.05 -20.55
CA ALA A 52 -0.23 -5.84 -19.62
C ALA A 52 0.67 -6.73 -18.74
N LEU A 53 0.54 -6.56 -17.45
CA LEU A 53 1.22 -7.39 -16.44
C LEU A 53 0.52 -8.76 -16.38
N ASP A 54 1.28 -9.86 -16.43
CA ASP A 54 0.76 -11.18 -16.10
C ASP A 54 0.49 -11.27 -14.59
N VAL A 55 -0.71 -10.83 -14.21
CA VAL A 55 -1.12 -10.78 -12.80
C VAL A 55 -1.18 -12.16 -12.17
N SER A 56 -1.42 -13.22 -12.94
CA SER A 56 -1.49 -14.58 -12.41
C SER A 56 -0.12 -15.11 -12.01
N LYS A 57 0.91 -14.72 -12.73
CA LYS A 57 2.31 -14.98 -12.32
C LYS A 57 2.73 -14.10 -11.15
N ALA A 58 2.37 -12.81 -11.19
CA ALA A 58 2.70 -11.86 -10.14
C ALA A 58 2.02 -12.16 -8.80
N GLU A 59 0.94 -12.92 -8.75
CA GLU A 59 0.29 -13.36 -7.50
C GLU A 59 0.92 -14.64 -6.89
N ARG A 60 1.94 -15.23 -7.53
CA ARG A 60 2.61 -16.42 -6.97
C ARG A 60 3.69 -16.01 -5.97
N ALA A 61 3.69 -16.64 -4.81
CA ALA A 61 4.72 -16.40 -3.79
C ALA A 61 6.14 -16.65 -4.33
N GLY A 62 6.31 -17.67 -5.19
CA GLY A 62 7.59 -18.01 -5.81
C GLY A 62 8.12 -16.97 -6.81
N ALA A 63 7.30 -15.99 -7.24
CA ALA A 63 7.77 -14.89 -8.08
C ALA A 63 8.57 -13.83 -7.29
N TYR A 64 8.67 -14.00 -5.96
CA TYR A 64 9.32 -13.01 -5.08
C TYR A 64 10.44 -13.63 -4.27
N GLN A 65 11.50 -12.86 -4.08
CA GLN A 65 12.59 -13.16 -3.17
C GLN A 65 12.82 -11.98 -2.25
N VAL A 66 12.83 -12.24 -0.96
CA VAL A 66 13.16 -11.25 0.08
C VAL A 66 14.35 -11.79 0.86
N ARG A 67 15.42 -10.99 1.01
CA ARG A 67 16.66 -11.42 1.67
C ARG A 67 17.16 -10.34 2.60
N ASP A 68 17.49 -10.71 3.82
CA ASP A 68 18.19 -9.85 4.77
C ASP A 68 19.61 -9.53 4.23
N VAL A 69 19.93 -8.25 4.11
CA VAL A 69 21.21 -7.79 3.54
C VAL A 69 22.38 -8.14 4.45
N GLY A 70 22.20 -8.07 5.76
CA GLY A 70 23.26 -8.34 6.74
C GLY A 70 23.59 -9.82 6.86
N THR A 71 22.57 -10.65 7.07
CA THR A 71 22.74 -12.09 7.31
C THR A 71 22.78 -12.93 6.03
N LYS A 72 22.39 -12.36 4.89
CA LYS A 72 22.20 -13.06 3.60
C LYS A 72 21.13 -14.17 3.62
N ARG A 73 20.32 -14.23 4.67
CA ARG A 73 19.25 -15.21 4.81
C ARG A 73 18.02 -14.78 4.02
N ASP A 74 17.42 -15.74 3.31
CA ASP A 74 16.14 -15.53 2.64
C ASP A 74 15.01 -15.55 3.66
N VAL A 75 14.09 -14.59 3.53
CA VAL A 75 12.84 -14.52 4.29
C VAL A 75 11.74 -15.12 3.42
N LYS A 76 11.11 -16.19 3.90
CA LYS A 76 10.08 -16.92 3.15
C LYS A 76 8.86 -16.03 2.90
N VAL A 77 8.42 -15.97 1.63
CA VAL A 77 7.13 -15.39 1.26
C VAL A 77 6.04 -16.44 1.43
N LEU A 78 5.02 -16.14 2.22
CA LEU A 78 3.89 -17.03 2.49
C LEU A 78 2.80 -16.92 1.45
N SER A 79 2.44 -15.70 1.11
CA SER A 79 1.35 -15.41 0.17
C SER A 79 1.52 -14.06 -0.48
N VAL A 80 0.86 -13.91 -1.63
CA VAL A 80 0.72 -12.64 -2.32
C VAL A 80 -0.76 -12.42 -2.59
N ARG A 81 -1.25 -11.22 -2.31
CA ARG A 81 -2.62 -10.80 -2.57
C ARG A 81 -2.61 -9.53 -3.41
N ARG A 82 -3.69 -9.28 -4.13
CA ARG A 82 -3.73 -8.18 -5.09
C ARG A 82 -5.01 -7.34 -4.97
N LYS A 83 -4.80 -6.05 -5.07
CA LYS A 83 -5.85 -5.07 -5.37
C LYS A 83 -5.52 -4.43 -6.72
N SER A 84 -6.51 -4.24 -7.58
CA SER A 84 -6.35 -3.58 -8.87
C SER A 84 -7.40 -2.49 -9.04
N LYS A 85 -7.01 -1.38 -9.64
CA LYS A 85 -7.89 -0.24 -9.87
C LYS A 85 -7.46 0.50 -11.14
N GLY A 86 -8.42 0.97 -11.93
CA GLY A 86 -8.19 1.98 -12.95
C GLY A 86 -7.77 3.30 -12.29
N THR A 87 -6.64 3.85 -12.68
CA THR A 87 -6.05 5.05 -12.04
C THR A 87 -5.78 6.20 -12.99
N GLN A 88 -5.65 5.92 -14.27
CA GLN A 88 -5.56 6.94 -15.30
C GLN A 88 -6.60 6.65 -16.36
N PHE A 89 -7.24 7.69 -16.84
CA PHE A 89 -8.32 7.60 -17.81
C PHE A 89 -8.06 8.55 -18.96
N VAL A 90 -8.46 8.13 -20.16
CA VAL A 90 -8.39 8.93 -21.37
C VAL A 90 -9.50 8.50 -22.33
N ARG A 91 -10.03 9.42 -23.11
CA ARG A 91 -10.95 9.09 -24.17
C ARG A 91 -10.16 8.50 -25.35
N VAL A 92 -10.41 7.24 -25.67
CA VAL A 92 -9.74 6.50 -26.75
C VAL A 92 -10.57 6.50 -28.05
N ALA A 93 -11.88 6.71 -27.95
CA ALA A 93 -12.83 6.91 -29.04
C ALA A 93 -13.98 7.80 -28.58
N GLU A 94 -14.89 8.19 -29.50
CA GLU A 94 -15.93 9.21 -29.24
C GLU A 94 -16.76 8.95 -27.98
N TRP A 95 -17.07 7.72 -27.67
CA TRP A 95 -17.85 7.33 -26.48
C TRP A 95 -17.17 6.27 -25.62
N GLU A 96 -15.85 6.12 -25.79
CA GLU A 96 -15.07 5.10 -25.11
C GLU A 96 -13.99 5.70 -24.23
N LEU A 97 -13.98 5.29 -22.95
CA LEU A 97 -12.94 5.64 -21.98
C LEU A 97 -12.02 4.45 -21.76
N GLY A 98 -10.77 4.59 -22.21
CA GLY A 98 -9.70 3.68 -21.82
C GLY A 98 -9.14 4.01 -20.45
N HIS A 99 -8.54 3.03 -19.79
CA HIS A 99 -7.92 3.24 -18.48
C HIS A 99 -6.67 2.37 -18.30
N VAL A 100 -5.69 2.94 -17.62
CA VAL A 100 -4.51 2.20 -17.13
C VAL A 100 -4.83 1.66 -15.74
N LYS A 101 -4.44 0.42 -15.49
CA LYS A 101 -4.60 -0.22 -14.18
C LYS A 101 -3.36 -0.05 -13.33
N THR A 102 -3.57 0.19 -12.06
CA THR A 102 -2.55 0.05 -11.03
C THR A 102 -2.89 -1.18 -10.20
N HIS A 103 -1.88 -1.99 -9.98
CA HIS A 103 -1.94 -3.20 -9.16
C HIS A 103 -1.12 -3.00 -7.90
N TRP A 104 -1.69 -3.30 -6.74
CA TRP A 104 -0.99 -3.36 -5.45
C TRP A 104 -0.86 -4.82 -5.06
N PHE A 105 0.37 -5.32 -5.02
CA PHE A 105 0.67 -6.67 -4.55
C PHE A 105 1.10 -6.58 -3.08
N TYR A 106 0.38 -7.30 -2.24
CA TYR A 106 0.62 -7.42 -0.80
C TYR A 106 1.35 -8.73 -0.55
N VAL A 107 2.63 -8.63 -0.23
CA VAL A 107 3.54 -9.76 -0.06
C VAL A 107 3.71 -10.03 1.43
N THR A 108 3.16 -11.16 1.90
CA THR A 108 3.20 -11.57 3.30
C THR A 108 4.43 -12.43 3.57
N LEU A 109 5.21 -12.06 4.58
CA LEU A 109 6.43 -12.72 5.03
C LEU A 109 6.13 -13.70 6.17
N ALA A 110 6.86 -14.80 6.24
CA ALA A 110 6.78 -15.78 7.32
C ALA A 110 7.31 -15.22 8.65
N GLU A 111 8.33 -14.38 8.57
CA GLU A 111 8.97 -13.76 9.73
C GLU A 111 8.87 -12.23 9.63
N PRO A 112 8.77 -11.53 10.76
CA PRO A 112 8.73 -10.07 10.74
C PRO A 112 10.08 -9.50 10.32
N MET A 113 10.04 -8.39 9.63
CA MET A 113 11.22 -7.56 9.41
C MET A 113 11.65 -6.93 10.74
N GLU A 114 12.94 -6.89 10.98
CA GLU A 114 13.51 -6.33 12.19
C GLU A 114 13.87 -4.86 12.02
N ARG A 115 13.61 -4.08 13.05
CA ARG A 115 13.92 -2.65 13.07
C ARG A 115 15.41 -2.38 12.77
N GLY A 116 15.65 -1.41 11.90
CA GLY A 116 16.99 -0.98 11.50
C GLY A 116 17.67 -1.90 10.47
N LYS A 117 17.07 -3.03 10.12
CA LYS A 117 17.58 -3.91 9.08
C LYS A 117 17.18 -3.46 7.68
N ARG A 118 17.97 -3.91 6.71
CA ARG A 118 17.73 -3.71 5.28
C ARG A 118 17.52 -5.05 4.60
N TYR A 119 16.60 -5.07 3.65
CA TYR A 119 16.23 -6.24 2.89
C TYR A 119 16.33 -5.95 1.40
N THR A 120 16.85 -6.87 0.60
CA THR A 120 16.63 -6.84 -0.84
C THR A 120 15.28 -7.48 -1.15
N PHE A 121 14.55 -6.85 -2.02
CA PHE A 121 13.28 -7.32 -2.54
C PHE A 121 13.37 -7.44 -4.05
N LYS A 122 13.10 -8.63 -4.58
CA LYS A 122 13.12 -8.93 -6.01
C LYS A 122 11.79 -9.56 -6.40
N ALA A 123 11.29 -9.24 -7.59
CA ALA A 123 10.20 -9.96 -8.23
C ALA A 123 10.53 -10.18 -9.71
N ASP A 124 9.92 -11.20 -10.33
CA ASP A 124 10.21 -11.60 -11.72
C ASP A 124 9.91 -10.50 -12.74
N PHE A 125 9.08 -9.52 -12.37
CA PHE A 125 8.64 -8.42 -13.24
C PHE A 125 9.29 -7.07 -12.90
N MET A 126 10.25 -7.02 -11.99
CA MET A 126 10.90 -5.78 -11.58
C MET A 126 12.36 -5.98 -11.17
N GLU A 127 13.11 -4.90 -11.21
CA GLU A 127 14.47 -4.89 -10.65
C GLU A 127 14.47 -5.03 -9.14
N THR A 128 15.60 -5.55 -8.61
CA THR A 128 15.81 -5.64 -7.17
C THR A 128 15.75 -4.26 -6.52
N LYS A 129 14.95 -4.14 -5.47
CA LYS A 129 14.84 -2.94 -4.65
C LYS A 129 15.38 -3.18 -3.26
N LEU A 130 15.89 -2.13 -2.63
CA LEU A 130 16.30 -2.13 -1.24
C LEU A 130 15.14 -1.60 -0.38
N VAL A 131 14.80 -2.34 0.66
CA VAL A 131 13.77 -1.98 1.64
C VAL A 131 14.41 -1.87 3.00
N SER A 132 14.25 -0.73 3.66
CA SER A 132 14.62 -0.55 5.06
C SER A 132 13.37 -0.59 5.93
N PHE A 133 13.44 -1.26 7.07
CA PHE A 133 12.35 -1.29 8.03
C PHE A 133 12.73 -0.56 9.32
N ASP A 134 11.94 0.45 9.66
CA ASP A 134 11.98 1.16 10.95
C ASP A 134 10.59 1.74 11.22
N GLU A 135 9.88 1.15 12.15
CA GLU A 135 8.51 1.53 12.49
C GLU A 135 8.36 3.00 12.93
N ALA A 136 9.44 3.64 13.36
CA ALA A 136 9.44 5.05 13.78
C ALA A 136 9.55 6.04 12.60
N SER A 137 9.96 5.57 11.41
CA SER A 137 10.21 6.42 10.23
C SER A 137 9.44 5.98 8.98
N VAL A 138 9.01 4.72 8.91
CA VAL A 138 8.27 4.19 7.76
C VAL A 138 6.83 4.69 7.77
N ARG A 139 6.42 5.29 6.64
CA ARG A 139 5.01 5.60 6.42
C ARG A 139 4.25 4.34 6.01
N SER A 140 3.24 3.98 6.78
CA SER A 140 2.31 2.90 6.45
C SER A 140 0.92 3.44 6.10
N GLU A 141 0.30 2.86 5.07
CA GLU A 141 -1.09 3.15 4.68
C GLU A 141 -2.12 2.56 5.66
N VAL A 142 -1.67 1.73 6.59
CA VAL A 142 -2.53 1.16 7.65
C VAL A 142 -3.00 2.25 8.61
N VAL A 143 -2.14 3.23 8.91
CA VAL A 143 -2.47 4.33 9.83
C VAL A 143 -3.02 5.51 9.04
N GLN A 144 -4.24 5.89 9.37
CA GLN A 144 -4.98 6.98 8.74
C GLN A 144 -5.20 8.09 9.76
N VAL A 145 -4.71 9.27 9.45
CA VAL A 145 -4.84 10.48 10.28
C VAL A 145 -5.27 11.65 9.41
N ASN A 146 -5.95 12.61 10.01
CA ASN A 146 -6.35 13.83 9.31
C ASN A 146 -5.12 14.55 8.75
N GLN A 147 -5.03 14.67 7.44
CA GLN A 147 -3.89 15.27 6.75
C GLN A 147 -3.82 16.79 6.89
N LEU A 148 -4.93 17.45 7.19
CA LEU A 148 -5.00 18.89 7.47
C LEU A 148 -4.56 19.22 8.90
N GLY A 149 -4.37 18.18 9.74
CA GLY A 149 -4.05 18.33 11.14
C GLY A 149 -5.28 18.56 12.01
N PHE A 150 -5.03 18.82 13.29
CA PHE A 150 -6.06 19.08 14.29
C PHE A 150 -5.82 20.43 14.95
N ARG A 151 -6.87 21.16 15.21
CA ARG A 151 -6.79 22.35 16.06
C ARG A 151 -6.35 21.96 17.48
N GLY A 152 -5.49 22.78 18.08
CA GLY A 152 -4.92 22.50 19.40
C GLY A 152 -5.96 22.41 20.52
N ASP A 153 -7.00 23.25 20.42
CA ASP A 153 -8.08 23.41 21.41
C ASP A 153 -9.21 22.36 21.32
N ILE A 154 -9.25 21.57 20.21
CA ILE A 154 -10.31 20.57 20.01
C ILE A 154 -9.85 19.20 20.55
N LYS A 155 -10.72 18.58 21.31
CA LYS A 155 -10.63 17.19 21.78
C LYS A 155 -11.97 16.50 21.50
N PRO A 156 -11.97 15.19 21.18
CA PRO A 156 -10.80 14.30 20.97
C PRO A 156 -10.15 14.47 19.59
N LYS A 157 -8.95 13.90 19.42
CA LYS A 157 -8.20 13.82 18.15
C LYS A 157 -8.04 12.36 17.79
N TYR A 158 -8.56 11.97 16.62
CA TYR A 158 -8.60 10.58 16.22
C TYR A 158 -7.65 10.27 15.09
N ALA A 159 -7.03 9.11 15.17
CA ALA A 159 -6.49 8.38 14.02
C ALA A 159 -7.14 7.00 13.95
N TYR A 160 -7.00 6.33 12.81
CA TYR A 160 -7.56 5.01 12.60
C TYR A 160 -6.51 4.07 12.06
N MET A 161 -6.66 2.80 12.38
CA MET A 161 -5.83 1.72 11.88
C MET A 161 -6.73 0.71 11.16
N SER A 162 -6.54 0.58 9.85
CA SER A 162 -7.31 -0.31 8.98
C SER A 162 -6.66 -0.43 7.63
N HIS A 163 -6.75 -1.58 6.97
CA HIS A 163 -6.34 -1.72 5.57
C HIS A 163 -7.06 -2.87 4.87
N TRP A 164 -7.42 -2.66 3.59
CA TRP A 164 -8.01 -3.67 2.74
C TRP A 164 -7.05 -4.03 1.60
N MET A 165 -6.74 -5.33 1.48
CA MET A 165 -5.75 -5.87 0.56
C MET A 165 -6.36 -6.51 -0.72
N GLY A 166 -7.54 -6.08 -1.13
CA GLY A 166 -8.19 -6.64 -2.31
C GLY A 166 -8.55 -8.13 -2.12
N SER A 167 -7.97 -9.02 -2.93
CA SER A 167 -8.18 -10.48 -2.82
C SER A 167 -7.75 -11.06 -1.45
N GLY A 168 -6.97 -10.33 -0.69
CA GLY A 168 -6.56 -10.69 0.68
C GLY A 168 -7.56 -10.33 1.76
N GLY A 169 -8.62 -9.58 1.42
CA GLY A 169 -9.56 -9.08 2.41
C GLY A 169 -8.96 -8.01 3.33
N GLY A 170 -9.52 -7.86 4.51
CA GLY A 170 -8.99 -6.97 5.54
C GLY A 170 -7.69 -7.50 6.12
N LEU A 171 -6.70 -6.63 6.27
CA LEU A 171 -5.46 -6.94 6.98
C LEU A 171 -5.77 -7.21 8.44
N ASP A 172 -5.29 -8.33 8.97
CA ASP A 172 -5.38 -8.62 10.39
C ASP A 172 -4.41 -7.71 11.17
N LEU A 173 -4.96 -6.92 12.06
CA LEU A 173 -4.24 -5.96 12.90
C LEU A 173 -4.38 -6.28 14.38
N SER A 174 -4.90 -7.45 14.74
CA SER A 174 -5.16 -7.85 16.14
C SER A 174 -3.91 -7.80 17.00
N ASP A 175 -2.76 -8.23 16.49
CA ASP A 175 -1.47 -8.19 17.20
C ASP A 175 -1.02 -6.75 17.53
N TYR A 176 -1.33 -5.80 16.65
CA TYR A 176 -1.01 -4.39 16.88
C TYR A 176 -2.01 -3.74 17.83
N ALA A 177 -3.27 -4.16 17.77
CA ALA A 177 -4.32 -3.67 18.64
C ALA A 177 -4.09 -4.02 20.12
N GLN A 178 -3.32 -5.05 20.42
CA GLN A 178 -2.91 -5.38 21.80
C GLN A 178 -1.77 -4.50 22.32
N LYS A 179 -1.07 -3.77 21.44
CA LYS A 179 0.05 -2.90 21.78
C LYS A 179 -0.42 -1.47 21.99
N ARG A 180 0.41 -0.68 22.66
CA ARG A 180 0.18 0.78 22.76
C ARG A 180 0.61 1.45 21.46
N PHE A 181 -0.16 2.40 20.98
CA PHE A 181 0.31 3.33 19.97
C PHE A 181 0.98 4.54 20.65
N HIS A 182 1.81 5.25 19.91
CA HIS A 182 2.53 6.43 20.36
C HIS A 182 2.38 7.58 19.38
N VAL A 183 2.15 8.77 19.91
CA VAL A 183 2.32 10.01 19.16
C VAL A 183 3.72 10.54 19.48
N VAL A 184 4.51 10.72 18.44
CA VAL A 184 5.91 11.12 18.54
C VAL A 184 6.07 12.52 17.96
N ASN A 185 6.73 13.42 18.68
CA ASN A 185 7.11 14.70 18.15
C ASN A 185 8.14 14.50 17.01
N ALA A 186 7.84 15.03 15.81
CA ALA A 186 8.63 14.79 14.61
C ALA A 186 10.06 15.35 14.69
N GLU A 187 10.26 16.44 15.43
CA GLU A 187 11.54 17.12 15.60
C GLU A 187 12.37 16.48 16.72
N THR A 188 11.78 16.38 17.90
CA THR A 188 12.50 15.92 19.11
C THR A 188 12.57 14.41 19.24
N LYS A 189 11.79 13.66 18.43
CA LYS A 189 11.63 12.19 18.51
C LYS A 189 11.12 11.67 19.84
N LYS A 190 10.61 12.55 20.70
CA LYS A 190 10.05 12.17 22.00
C LYS A 190 8.59 11.74 21.87
N VAL A 191 8.22 10.71 22.62
CA VAL A 191 6.81 10.31 22.76
C VAL A 191 6.09 11.39 23.58
N VAL A 192 5.03 11.95 23.01
CA VAL A 192 4.21 13.00 23.64
C VAL A 192 2.86 12.49 24.10
N TYR A 193 2.42 11.35 23.59
CA TYR A 193 1.20 10.68 23.99
C TYR A 193 1.27 9.18 23.72
N SER A 194 0.53 8.37 24.47
CA SER A 194 0.41 6.92 24.27
C SER A 194 -0.98 6.45 24.65
N GLY A 195 -1.63 5.74 23.77
CA GLY A 195 -2.94 5.14 23.97
C GLY A 195 -2.98 3.65 23.65
N LYS A 196 -4.16 3.05 23.77
CA LYS A 196 -4.45 1.71 23.30
C LYS A 196 -5.48 1.79 22.18
N PRO A 197 -5.29 1.05 21.06
CA PRO A 197 -6.31 0.96 20.03
C PRO A 197 -7.62 0.38 20.58
N LYS A 198 -8.75 0.89 20.09
CA LYS A 198 -10.09 0.38 20.41
C LYS A 198 -10.76 -0.09 19.13
N LEU A 199 -11.32 -1.29 19.13
CA LEU A 199 -12.11 -1.77 17.99
C LEU A 199 -13.38 -0.90 17.87
N ARG A 200 -13.50 -0.15 16.79
CA ARG A 200 -14.65 0.71 16.52
C ARG A 200 -15.69 0.03 15.62
N LEU A 201 -15.21 -0.64 14.58
CA LEU A 201 -16.05 -1.35 13.63
C LEU A 201 -15.41 -2.68 13.29
N GLU A 202 -16.18 -3.74 13.43
CA GLU A 202 -15.77 -5.10 13.07
C GLU A 202 -16.08 -5.37 11.59
N LYS A 203 -15.17 -6.08 10.91
CA LYS A 203 -15.40 -6.53 9.53
C LYS A 203 -16.62 -7.46 9.46
N GLY A 204 -17.27 -7.50 8.29
CA GLY A 204 -18.42 -8.39 8.03
C GLY A 204 -19.74 -7.91 8.59
N GLY A 205 -19.77 -6.80 9.35
CA GLY A 205 -21.00 -6.18 9.78
C GLY A 205 -21.76 -5.53 8.61
N ARG A 206 -23.07 -5.61 8.63
CA ARG A 206 -23.90 -4.88 7.65
C ARG A 206 -24.09 -3.45 8.09
N GLU A 207 -24.00 -2.54 7.15
CA GLU A 207 -24.38 -1.15 7.34
C GLU A 207 -25.65 -0.90 6.52
N ASP A 208 -26.69 -0.43 7.20
CA ASP A 208 -27.85 0.25 6.62
C ASP A 208 -28.96 -0.56 5.93
N ALA A 209 -29.90 0.24 5.40
CA ALA A 209 -31.13 -0.16 4.70
C ALA A 209 -30.89 -0.86 3.33
N TYR A 210 -29.68 -0.82 2.79
CA TYR A 210 -29.38 -1.38 1.47
C TYR A 210 -28.74 -2.76 1.53
N ASP A 211 -28.64 -3.34 2.71
CA ASP A 211 -28.07 -4.69 2.91
C ASP A 211 -26.63 -4.84 2.37
N SER A 212 -25.94 -3.72 2.21
CA SER A 212 -24.60 -3.65 1.65
C SER A 212 -23.55 -3.80 2.73
N ASN A 213 -22.57 -4.68 2.48
CA ASN A 213 -21.45 -4.87 3.38
C ASN A 213 -20.27 -4.02 2.95
N TYR A 214 -20.11 -2.84 3.52
CA TYR A 214 -18.97 -1.96 3.32
C TYR A 214 -17.85 -2.16 4.35
N ARG A 215 -18.04 -3.05 5.33
CA ARG A 215 -17.06 -3.36 6.39
C ARG A 215 -16.10 -4.45 5.93
N LEU A 216 -15.25 -4.12 4.97
CA LEU A 216 -14.31 -5.07 4.39
C LEU A 216 -13.08 -5.35 5.28
N SER A 217 -12.84 -4.52 6.29
CA SER A 217 -11.73 -4.65 7.25
C SER A 217 -12.12 -4.08 8.61
N ASP A 218 -11.53 -4.62 9.67
CA ASP A 218 -11.66 -4.05 11.02
C ASP A 218 -11.12 -2.61 11.03
N ARG A 219 -11.77 -1.76 11.82
CA ARG A 219 -11.34 -0.38 12.05
C ARG A 219 -11.05 -0.18 13.53
N TRP A 220 -9.79 0.09 13.82
CA TRP A 220 -9.31 0.39 15.15
C TRP A 220 -9.12 1.89 15.30
N GLU A 221 -9.67 2.43 16.36
CA GLU A 221 -9.56 3.86 16.72
C GLU A 221 -8.38 4.08 17.64
N LEU A 222 -7.64 5.14 17.38
CA LEU A 222 -6.48 5.61 18.14
C LEU A 222 -6.81 7.01 18.66
N ASP A 223 -7.28 7.12 19.91
CA ASP A 223 -7.70 8.36 20.58
C ASP A 223 -6.83 8.72 21.80
#